data_ead73858fbab00ca741526ec9b41c690
#
_entry.id   ead73858fbab00ca741526ec9b41c690
#
_cell.length_a   1.000
_cell.length_b   1.000
_cell.length_c   1.000
_cell.angle_alpha   90.00
_cell.angle_beta   90.00
_cell.angle_gamma   90.00
#
_symmetry.space_group_name_H-M   'P 1'
#
loop_
_entity.id
_entity.type
_entity.pdbx_description
1 polymer ?
#
loop_
_entity_poly.entity_id
_entity_poly.type
_entity_poly.pdbx_seq_one_letter_code
_entity_poly.pdbx_strand_id
1 'polypeptide(L)'
;MNWSQPSKASDAVKPWGKPDAPKISVTNDDTTGTVTVESVGNTRNAGCKAVEISGDVSASIDGCSGSYDFKIPDHDLNTREYTIKAAVVGKEKTTSDDSTVRFTPKYAVKAPESVSVKGHDDVCVVSWKENGHADGFTVSADGLGSYHAGASERSHDFPLKEWQSCSSGSVTQHFNGAASTSKSGRADPAYVRKVKAAVNAPMLTWDANDPNIIKVSGGSVNMYGQPGKTVITFTADGKSYDVAWVLGADKLNVKDVLPTGVDYAWKAKVVGTDTALNNEDNGGTLLDHDRYKTPTPKPEPSEPSEPSKPSEPSDSDASTEGEAATRNDRPVASSVALSTVDGASKPWIRGLAYYARW
;
A
#
# COMPACT_ATOMS: atom_id res chain seq x y z
N MET A 1 -65.13 -35.53 87.99
CA MET A 1 -64.19 -35.53 86.78
C MET A 1 -63.98 -34.08 86.38
N ASN A 2 -62.82 -33.58 86.62
CA ASN A 2 -62.46 -32.21 86.26
C ASN A 2 -61.81 -32.25 84.83
N TRP A 3 -62.47 -31.70 83.89
CA TRP A 3 -61.92 -31.55 82.56
C TRP A 3 -60.95 -30.36 82.60
N SER A 4 -59.71 -30.60 82.15
CA SER A 4 -58.80 -29.54 82.04
C SER A 4 -59.20 -28.57 80.91
N GLN A 5 -58.97 -27.31 81.11
CA GLN A 5 -59.22 -26.27 80.11
C GLN A 5 -58.45 -26.59 78.83
N PRO A 6 -59.01 -26.40 77.66
CA PRO A 6 -58.27 -26.58 76.41
C PRO A 6 -57.09 -25.64 76.38
N SER A 7 -56.01 -26.19 75.95
CA SER A 7 -54.77 -25.38 75.69
C SER A 7 -55.07 -24.25 74.69
N LYS A 8 -54.39 -23.10 74.88
CA LYS A 8 -54.43 -22.01 73.87
C LYS A 8 -54.09 -22.58 72.50
N ALA A 9 -54.87 -22.22 71.50
CA ALA A 9 -54.54 -22.53 70.14
C ALA A 9 -53.15 -21.96 69.83
N SER A 10 -52.34 -22.77 69.21
CA SER A 10 -51.04 -22.29 68.69
C SER A 10 -51.27 -21.22 67.65
N ASP A 11 -50.41 -20.22 67.65
CA ASP A 11 -50.40 -19.17 66.58
C ASP A 11 -50.35 -19.83 65.20
N ALA A 12 -51.14 -19.32 64.27
CA ALA A 12 -51.14 -19.83 62.91
C ALA A 12 -49.75 -19.63 62.25
N VAL A 13 -49.07 -20.72 62.05
CA VAL A 13 -47.80 -20.72 61.33
C VAL A 13 -48.08 -20.61 59.82
N LYS A 14 -47.62 -19.53 59.19
CA LYS A 14 -47.63 -19.42 57.74
C LYS A 14 -46.35 -20.09 57.18
N PRO A 15 -46.48 -21.23 56.50
CA PRO A 15 -45.30 -21.88 55.92
C PRO A 15 -44.72 -21.00 54.88
N TRP A 16 -43.34 -20.97 54.79
CA TRP A 16 -42.64 -20.32 53.76
C TRP A 16 -42.40 -21.27 52.58
N GLY A 17 -42.65 -20.80 51.37
CA GLY A 17 -42.35 -21.52 50.17
C GLY A 17 -41.06 -20.95 49.47
N LYS A 18 -40.55 -21.73 48.55
CA LYS A 18 -39.45 -21.30 47.67
C LYS A 18 -39.92 -20.08 46.85
N PRO A 19 -39.18 -18.95 46.87
CA PRO A 19 -39.50 -17.79 46.03
C PRO A 19 -39.42 -18.12 44.55
N ASP A 20 -40.10 -17.36 43.70
CA ASP A 20 -39.92 -17.40 42.26
C ASP A 20 -38.55 -16.78 41.88
N ALA A 21 -37.95 -17.25 40.77
CA ALA A 21 -36.73 -16.68 40.26
C ALA A 21 -36.88 -15.19 39.88
N PRO A 22 -35.88 -14.33 40.12
CA PRO A 22 -35.94 -12.93 39.74
C PRO A 22 -35.88 -12.77 38.25
N LYS A 23 -36.42 -11.67 37.71
CA LYS A 23 -36.14 -11.22 36.35
C LYS A 23 -35.03 -10.18 36.40
N ILE A 24 -33.94 -10.41 35.66
CA ILE A 24 -32.81 -9.53 35.57
C ILE A 24 -32.53 -9.13 34.14
N SER A 25 -31.94 -7.94 33.93
CA SER A 25 -31.34 -7.51 32.69
C SER A 25 -29.89 -7.10 32.93
N VAL A 26 -29.12 -7.15 31.86
CA VAL A 26 -27.71 -6.75 31.87
C VAL A 26 -27.44 -5.82 30.69
N THR A 27 -26.83 -4.70 30.99
CA THR A 27 -26.39 -3.71 29.98
C THR A 27 -24.96 -3.32 30.24
N ASN A 28 -24.34 -2.59 29.33
CA ASN A 28 -23.06 -1.93 29.60
C ASN A 28 -23.01 -0.52 29.00
N ASP A 29 -22.23 0.32 29.64
CA ASP A 29 -21.71 1.59 29.12
C ASP A 29 -20.19 1.52 29.19
N ASP A 30 -19.57 1.44 27.99
CA ASP A 30 -18.13 1.19 27.84
C ASP A 30 -17.67 -0.04 28.66
N THR A 31 -16.71 0.13 29.55
CA THR A 31 -16.13 -0.92 30.41
C THR A 31 -16.91 -1.17 31.72
N THR A 32 -18.08 -0.55 31.90
CA THR A 32 -18.94 -0.78 33.04
C THR A 32 -20.16 -1.57 32.64
N GLY A 33 -20.30 -2.80 33.18
CA GLY A 33 -21.49 -3.60 33.06
C GLY A 33 -22.43 -3.35 34.25
N THR A 34 -23.74 -3.32 34.02
CA THR A 34 -24.77 -3.12 35.06
C THR A 34 -25.76 -4.25 35.01
N VAL A 35 -25.88 -5.00 36.11
CA VAL A 35 -26.96 -5.97 36.33
C VAL A 35 -28.11 -5.26 37.05
N THR A 36 -29.32 -5.32 36.51
CA THR A 36 -30.50 -4.70 37.11
C THR A 36 -31.54 -5.77 37.43
N VAL A 37 -32.07 -5.74 38.66
CA VAL A 37 -33.23 -6.54 39.05
C VAL A 37 -34.49 -5.84 38.56
N GLU A 38 -35.13 -6.38 37.52
CA GLU A 38 -36.38 -5.81 36.97
C GLU A 38 -37.60 -6.12 37.81
N SER A 39 -37.65 -7.34 38.32
CA SER A 39 -38.75 -7.77 39.19
C SER A 39 -38.39 -9.04 39.95
N VAL A 40 -39.01 -9.20 41.11
CA VAL A 40 -39.07 -10.45 41.87
C VAL A 40 -40.52 -10.93 41.86
N GLY A 41 -40.75 -12.20 41.50
CA GLY A 41 -42.08 -12.78 41.49
C GLY A 41 -42.65 -13.04 42.88
N ASN A 42 -43.48 -14.05 43.03
CA ASN A 42 -44.09 -14.40 44.32
C ASN A 42 -43.04 -14.95 45.30
N THR A 43 -42.85 -14.28 46.40
CA THR A 43 -41.91 -14.68 47.45
C THR A 43 -42.46 -15.76 48.41
N ARG A 44 -43.71 -16.17 48.22
CA ARG A 44 -44.38 -17.29 48.99
C ARG A 44 -44.18 -17.18 50.51
N ASN A 45 -44.39 -15.97 51.08
CA ASN A 45 -44.22 -15.61 52.49
C ASN A 45 -42.74 -15.61 52.97
N ALA A 46 -41.78 -16.09 52.19
CA ALA A 46 -40.36 -16.02 52.55
C ALA A 46 -39.81 -14.59 52.53
N GLY A 47 -40.49 -13.67 51.84
CA GLY A 47 -40.01 -12.31 51.62
C GLY A 47 -38.80 -12.33 50.65
N CYS A 48 -38.16 -11.17 50.49
CA CYS A 48 -36.93 -11.01 49.75
C CYS A 48 -35.96 -10.19 50.61
N LYS A 49 -34.84 -10.81 50.96
CA LYS A 49 -33.81 -10.16 51.75
C LYS A 49 -32.73 -9.56 50.82
N ALA A 50 -32.36 -10.32 49.81
CA ALA A 50 -31.40 -9.95 48.83
C ALA A 50 -31.62 -10.70 47.51
N VAL A 51 -31.00 -10.23 46.44
CA VAL A 51 -30.81 -10.98 45.21
C VAL A 51 -29.31 -11.27 45.06
N GLU A 52 -28.98 -12.56 45.15
CA GLU A 52 -27.58 -13.01 44.95
C GLU A 52 -27.28 -13.18 43.47
N ILE A 53 -26.18 -12.60 43.04
CA ILE A 53 -25.68 -12.67 41.68
C ILE A 53 -24.47 -13.60 41.65
N SER A 54 -24.42 -14.51 40.69
CA SER A 54 -23.37 -15.52 40.52
C SER A 54 -23.04 -15.77 39.04
N GLY A 55 -22.05 -16.60 38.76
CA GLY A 55 -21.56 -16.89 37.43
C GLY A 55 -20.27 -16.11 37.16
N ASP A 56 -20.19 -15.41 36.02
CA ASP A 56 -19.01 -14.59 35.70
C ASP A 56 -18.90 -13.32 36.58
N VAL A 57 -19.99 -12.95 37.24
CA VAL A 57 -20.08 -11.85 38.21
C VAL A 57 -20.59 -12.39 39.51
N SER A 58 -20.02 -11.95 40.66
CA SER A 58 -20.50 -12.34 42.00
C SER A 58 -20.76 -11.09 42.81
N ALA A 59 -22.00 -10.94 43.27
CA ALA A 59 -22.47 -9.82 44.06
C ALA A 59 -23.75 -10.14 44.81
N SER A 60 -24.13 -9.25 45.75
CA SER A 60 -25.42 -9.28 46.43
C SER A 60 -26.07 -7.90 46.32
N ILE A 61 -27.33 -7.87 45.92
CA ILE A 61 -28.16 -6.69 45.89
C ILE A 61 -29.13 -6.76 47.06
N ASP A 62 -29.01 -5.87 48.02
CA ASP A 62 -29.88 -5.82 49.19
C ASP A 62 -31.36 -5.50 48.79
N GLY A 63 -32.28 -6.30 49.28
CA GLY A 63 -33.70 -6.18 48.94
C GLY A 63 -34.06 -6.84 47.61
N CYS A 64 -35.19 -6.41 47.02
CA CYS A 64 -35.81 -7.05 45.84
C CYS A 64 -35.68 -6.23 44.57
N SER A 65 -34.96 -5.13 44.60
CA SER A 65 -34.80 -4.22 43.49
C SER A 65 -33.48 -3.47 43.64
N GLY A 66 -32.92 -3.06 42.52
CA GLY A 66 -31.64 -2.34 42.48
C GLY A 66 -30.78 -2.80 41.33
N SER A 67 -29.58 -2.27 41.29
CA SER A 67 -28.58 -2.63 40.29
C SER A 67 -27.22 -2.83 40.94
N TYR A 68 -26.37 -3.52 40.23
CA TYR A 68 -24.97 -3.73 40.60
C TYR A 68 -24.08 -3.50 39.39
N ASP A 69 -23.07 -2.62 39.54
CA ASP A 69 -22.10 -2.32 38.52
C ASP A 69 -20.86 -3.18 38.70
N PHE A 70 -20.37 -3.72 37.61
CA PHE A 70 -19.14 -4.50 37.54
C PHE A 70 -18.23 -4.03 36.43
N LYS A 71 -16.92 -4.26 36.58
CA LYS A 71 -15.93 -3.87 35.58
C LYS A 71 -15.80 -4.94 34.50
N ILE A 72 -15.84 -4.52 33.24
CA ILE A 72 -15.60 -5.34 32.07
C ILE A 72 -14.17 -5.03 31.58
N PRO A 73 -13.28 -6.01 31.47
CA PRO A 73 -11.96 -5.80 30.86
C PRO A 73 -12.08 -5.42 29.37
N ASP A 74 -11.21 -4.54 28.90
CA ASP A 74 -11.25 -4.05 27.51
C ASP A 74 -11.24 -5.18 26.48
N HIS A 75 -10.45 -6.23 26.71
CA HIS A 75 -10.34 -7.37 25.80
C HIS A 75 -11.61 -8.24 25.74
N ASP A 76 -12.55 -8.07 26.67
CA ASP A 76 -13.82 -8.78 26.68
C ASP A 76 -14.93 -8.05 25.89
N LEU A 77 -14.75 -6.75 25.65
CA LEU A 77 -15.68 -5.97 24.84
C LEU A 77 -15.79 -6.54 23.42
N ASN A 78 -17.00 -6.72 22.93
CA ASN A 78 -17.34 -7.31 21.63
C ASN A 78 -16.96 -8.80 21.45
N THR A 79 -16.24 -9.42 22.40
CA THR A 79 -15.63 -10.75 22.21
C THR A 79 -16.19 -11.81 23.16
N ARG A 80 -16.29 -11.52 24.46
CA ARG A 80 -16.66 -12.51 25.47
C ARG A 80 -18.15 -12.48 25.82
N GLU A 81 -18.78 -13.67 25.86
CA GLU A 81 -20.11 -13.85 26.43
C GLU A 81 -20.01 -14.09 27.94
N TYR A 82 -20.67 -13.27 28.73
CA TYR A 82 -20.85 -13.43 30.17
C TYR A 82 -22.09 -14.23 30.44
N THR A 83 -22.00 -15.17 31.36
CA THR A 83 -23.16 -15.89 31.93
C THR A 83 -23.40 -15.38 33.35
N ILE A 84 -24.50 -14.66 33.57
CA ILE A 84 -24.87 -14.05 34.82
C ILE A 84 -26.15 -14.75 35.33
N LYS A 85 -26.09 -15.22 36.57
CA LYS A 85 -27.19 -15.87 37.25
C LYS A 85 -27.67 -15.03 38.44
N ALA A 86 -28.94 -15.12 38.77
CA ALA A 86 -29.49 -14.43 39.92
C ALA A 86 -30.51 -15.29 40.65
N ALA A 87 -30.48 -15.29 41.96
CA ALA A 87 -31.44 -15.98 42.82
C ALA A 87 -31.95 -15.07 43.95
N VAL A 88 -33.20 -15.16 44.30
CA VAL A 88 -33.80 -14.46 45.45
C VAL A 88 -33.44 -15.20 46.73
N VAL A 89 -32.97 -14.49 47.74
CA VAL A 89 -32.72 -14.99 49.09
C VAL A 89 -33.79 -14.42 50.02
N GLY A 90 -34.61 -15.29 50.56
CA GLY A 90 -35.67 -14.94 51.53
C GLY A 90 -35.28 -15.23 52.99
N LYS A 91 -36.29 -15.30 53.83
CA LYS A 91 -36.17 -15.68 55.27
C LYS A 91 -35.62 -17.12 55.40
N GLU A 92 -34.90 -17.35 56.50
CA GLU A 92 -34.31 -18.68 56.81
C GLU A 92 -33.44 -19.25 55.66
N LYS A 93 -32.81 -18.37 54.86
CA LYS A 93 -31.98 -18.71 53.69
C LYS A 93 -32.73 -19.52 52.62
N THR A 94 -34.06 -19.41 52.53
CA THR A 94 -34.78 -19.94 51.38
C THR A 94 -34.31 -19.26 50.11
N THR A 95 -33.93 -20.03 49.08
CA THR A 95 -33.47 -19.49 47.81
C THR A 95 -34.38 -19.89 46.65
N SER A 96 -34.56 -19.00 45.68
CA SER A 96 -35.25 -19.31 44.44
C SER A 96 -34.40 -20.22 43.53
N ASP A 97 -34.94 -20.64 42.40
CA ASP A 97 -34.16 -21.10 41.27
C ASP A 97 -33.39 -19.92 40.68
N ASP A 98 -32.30 -20.21 39.96
CA ASP A 98 -31.54 -19.21 39.24
C ASP A 98 -32.30 -18.71 38.00
N SER A 99 -32.36 -17.42 37.80
CA SER A 99 -32.52 -16.89 36.46
C SER A 99 -31.14 -16.73 35.80
N THR A 100 -31.06 -16.94 34.50
CA THR A 100 -29.79 -16.87 33.77
C THR A 100 -29.94 -15.93 32.59
N VAL A 101 -29.01 -14.98 32.47
CA VAL A 101 -28.87 -14.07 31.33
C VAL A 101 -27.50 -14.29 30.72
N ARG A 102 -27.45 -14.41 29.39
CA ARG A 102 -26.22 -14.38 28.60
C ARG A 102 -26.08 -13.00 28.00
N PHE A 103 -24.89 -12.44 28.10
CA PHE A 103 -24.63 -11.05 27.76
C PHE A 103 -23.23 -10.90 27.12
N THR A 104 -23.18 -10.35 25.94
CA THR A 104 -21.90 -9.93 25.30
C THR A 104 -21.84 -8.43 25.35
N PRO A 105 -20.87 -7.84 26.12
CA PRO A 105 -20.73 -6.39 26.18
C PRO A 105 -20.42 -5.82 24.80
N LYS A 106 -21.07 -4.71 24.46
CA LYS A 106 -20.91 -4.05 23.16
C LYS A 106 -20.18 -2.74 23.32
N TYR A 107 -19.16 -2.54 22.50
CA TYR A 107 -18.48 -1.28 22.32
C TYR A 107 -18.61 -0.83 20.88
N ALA A 108 -19.24 0.33 20.66
CA ALA A 108 -19.32 0.96 19.35
C ALA A 108 -18.03 1.73 19.09
N VAL A 109 -17.19 1.17 18.20
CA VAL A 109 -15.91 1.81 17.84
C VAL A 109 -16.17 3.16 17.20
N LYS A 110 -15.58 4.21 17.78
CA LYS A 110 -15.72 5.59 17.29
C LYS A 110 -14.76 5.83 16.15
N ALA A 111 -15.15 6.66 15.17
CA ALA A 111 -14.23 7.12 14.14
C ALA A 111 -13.09 7.93 14.76
N PRO A 112 -11.89 7.96 14.16
CA PRO A 112 -10.79 8.80 14.61
C PRO A 112 -11.24 10.25 14.83
N GLU A 113 -10.67 10.91 15.83
CA GLU A 113 -11.04 12.30 16.15
C GLU A 113 -10.68 13.26 15.01
N SER A 114 -9.53 13.05 14.40
CA SER A 114 -9.07 13.83 13.25
C SER A 114 -8.21 12.98 12.31
N VAL A 115 -8.19 13.36 11.03
CA VAL A 115 -7.29 12.84 10.00
C VAL A 115 -6.68 14.03 9.27
N SER A 116 -5.36 14.04 9.14
CA SER A 116 -4.60 15.05 8.41
C SER A 116 -3.82 14.36 7.29
N VAL A 117 -3.76 15.01 6.12
CA VAL A 117 -3.02 14.55 4.95
C VAL A 117 -2.05 15.65 4.53
N LYS A 118 -0.78 15.30 4.35
CA LYS A 118 0.26 16.24 3.90
C LYS A 118 1.21 15.53 2.95
N GLY A 119 1.55 16.18 1.84
CA GLY A 119 2.59 15.72 0.94
C GLY A 119 3.87 16.54 1.11
N HIS A 120 5.01 15.87 1.09
CA HIS A 120 6.32 16.49 1.00
C HIS A 120 7.31 15.52 0.35
N ASP A 121 8.32 16.04 -0.34
CA ASP A 121 9.34 15.25 -1.02
C ASP A 121 8.75 14.13 -1.89
N ASP A 122 8.96 12.89 -1.52
CA ASP A 122 8.47 11.70 -2.23
C ASP A 122 7.44 10.90 -1.44
N VAL A 123 6.80 11.52 -0.42
CA VAL A 123 5.80 10.84 0.41
C VAL A 123 4.52 11.64 0.58
N CYS A 124 3.43 10.91 0.73
CA CYS A 124 2.13 11.39 1.21
C CYS A 124 1.89 10.84 2.61
N VAL A 125 1.93 11.70 3.60
CA VAL A 125 1.76 11.35 5.01
C VAL A 125 0.29 11.48 5.39
N VAL A 126 -0.30 10.39 5.88
CA VAL A 126 -1.61 10.39 6.52
C VAL A 126 -1.39 10.20 8.01
N SER A 127 -1.87 11.14 8.82
CA SER A 127 -1.79 11.10 10.27
C SER A 127 -3.17 11.25 10.90
N TRP A 128 -3.36 10.65 12.09
CA TRP A 128 -4.65 10.63 12.77
C TRP A 128 -4.51 10.72 14.28
N LYS A 129 -5.64 11.09 14.90
CA LYS A 129 -5.81 11.02 16.35
C LYS A 129 -6.91 10.01 16.66
N GLU A 130 -6.61 9.04 17.52
CA GLU A 130 -7.58 8.02 17.95
C GLU A 130 -8.73 8.62 18.78
N ASN A 131 -9.82 7.88 18.89
CA ASN A 131 -11.01 8.24 19.64
C ASN A 131 -11.53 7.02 20.41
N GLY A 132 -11.24 6.95 21.71
CA GLY A 132 -11.57 5.83 22.58
C GLY A 132 -10.64 4.61 22.36
N HIS A 133 -11.17 3.38 22.53
CA HIS A 133 -10.37 2.17 22.40
C HIS A 133 -10.04 1.85 20.94
N ALA A 134 -8.76 1.48 20.68
CA ALA A 134 -8.29 1.02 19.39
C ALA A 134 -7.19 -0.05 19.55
N ASP A 135 -7.27 -1.10 18.75
CA ASP A 135 -6.23 -2.13 18.60
C ASP A 135 -5.53 -2.07 17.25
N GLY A 136 -6.05 -1.25 16.32
CA GLY A 136 -5.45 -1.02 15.02
C GLY A 136 -6.23 -0.04 14.16
N PHE A 137 -5.64 0.27 12.99
CA PHE A 137 -6.24 1.21 12.03
C PHE A 137 -6.05 0.70 10.61
N THR A 138 -7.06 0.94 9.77
CA THR A 138 -6.89 0.86 8.31
C THR A 138 -6.74 2.27 7.76
N VAL A 139 -5.58 2.56 7.19
CA VAL A 139 -5.21 3.86 6.63
C VAL A 139 -5.17 3.76 5.13
N SER A 140 -5.75 4.70 4.42
CA SER A 140 -5.68 4.76 2.96
C SER A 140 -5.36 6.17 2.49
N ALA A 141 -4.67 6.27 1.35
CA ALA A 141 -4.47 7.50 0.62
C ALA A 141 -4.94 7.31 -0.82
N ASP A 142 -5.62 8.33 -1.36
CA ASP A 142 -6.27 8.27 -2.66
C ASP A 142 -5.26 8.02 -3.78
N GLY A 143 -5.47 6.94 -4.56
CA GLY A 143 -4.58 6.49 -5.62
C GLY A 143 -3.24 5.90 -5.16
N LEU A 144 -3.00 5.75 -3.83
CA LEU A 144 -1.74 5.24 -3.27
C LEU A 144 -1.88 3.88 -2.57
N GLY A 145 -3.12 3.47 -2.27
CA GLY A 145 -3.41 2.20 -1.63
C GLY A 145 -3.82 2.31 -0.18
N SER A 146 -3.72 1.21 0.56
CA SER A 146 -4.08 1.12 1.98
C SER A 146 -3.03 0.37 2.79
N TYR A 147 -2.98 0.67 4.08
CA TYR A 147 -2.07 0.09 5.06
C TYR A 147 -2.83 -0.24 6.35
N HIS A 148 -2.46 -1.34 7.01
CA HIS A 148 -2.96 -1.69 8.34
C HIS A 148 -1.94 -1.28 9.39
N ALA A 149 -2.28 -0.25 10.15
CA ALA A 149 -1.46 0.28 11.23
C ALA A 149 -1.80 -0.38 12.57
N GLY A 150 -0.81 -0.58 13.41
CA GLY A 150 -0.98 -1.10 14.76
C GLY A 150 -1.56 -0.06 15.74
N ALA A 151 -1.91 -0.52 16.95
CA ALA A 151 -2.54 0.29 17.99
C ALA A 151 -1.74 1.55 18.39
N SER A 152 -0.42 1.51 18.32
CA SER A 152 0.46 2.63 18.71
C SER A 152 0.81 3.59 17.59
N GLU A 153 0.54 3.23 16.34
CA GLU A 153 0.86 4.07 15.19
C GLU A 153 -0.15 5.21 15.05
N ARG A 154 0.33 6.38 14.63
CA ARG A 154 -0.48 7.60 14.45
C ARG A 154 -0.24 8.29 13.12
N SER A 155 0.63 7.73 12.28
CA SER A 155 0.89 8.19 10.93
C SER A 155 1.39 7.04 10.06
N HIS A 156 1.21 7.19 8.75
CA HIS A 156 1.78 6.30 7.75
C HIS A 156 2.18 7.11 6.51
N ASP A 157 3.33 6.75 5.94
CA ASP A 157 3.93 7.38 4.78
C ASP A 157 3.68 6.53 3.53
N PHE A 158 2.92 7.08 2.58
CA PHE A 158 2.70 6.45 1.28
C PHE A 158 3.69 7.03 0.27
N PRO A 159 4.54 6.20 -0.36
CA PRO A 159 5.50 6.68 -1.34
C PRO A 159 4.82 7.23 -2.59
N LEU A 160 5.28 8.39 -3.07
CA LEU A 160 4.80 9.03 -4.28
C LEU A 160 5.75 8.74 -5.44
N LYS A 161 5.19 8.34 -6.56
CA LYS A 161 5.91 8.33 -7.85
C LYS A 161 6.04 9.74 -8.40
N GLU A 162 6.85 9.89 -9.43
CA GLU A 162 6.99 11.14 -10.17
C GLU A 162 5.62 11.61 -10.66
N TRP A 163 5.33 12.90 -10.42
CA TRP A 163 4.07 13.56 -10.78
C TRP A 163 2.80 12.96 -10.17
N GLN A 164 2.94 12.10 -9.17
CA GLN A 164 1.82 11.59 -8.42
C GLN A 164 1.37 12.60 -7.35
N SER A 165 0.05 12.68 -7.14
CA SER A 165 -0.54 13.61 -6.18
C SER A 165 -0.84 12.95 -4.82
N CYS A 166 -0.73 13.76 -3.77
CA CYS A 166 -1.24 13.51 -2.43
C CYS A 166 -2.37 14.51 -2.18
N SER A 167 -3.61 14.06 -2.22
CA SER A 167 -4.80 14.94 -2.14
C SER A 167 -5.68 14.62 -0.95
N SER A 168 -5.94 13.36 -0.68
CA SER A 168 -6.84 12.91 0.37
C SER A 168 -6.43 11.55 0.93
N GLY A 169 -6.92 11.26 2.13
CA GLY A 169 -6.76 9.98 2.77
C GLY A 169 -7.89 9.74 3.77
N SER A 170 -8.02 8.52 4.25
CA SER A 170 -9.00 8.15 5.26
C SER A 170 -8.44 7.12 6.23
N VAL A 171 -9.01 7.11 7.43
CA VAL A 171 -8.63 6.19 8.50
C VAL A 171 -9.88 5.57 9.11
N THR A 172 -9.88 4.27 9.26
CA THR A 172 -10.88 3.47 9.99
C THR A 172 -10.21 2.89 11.23
N GLN A 173 -10.82 3.08 12.39
CA GLN A 173 -10.34 2.56 13.66
C GLN A 173 -10.95 1.18 13.92
N HIS A 174 -10.17 0.25 14.46
CA HIS A 174 -10.57 -1.10 14.81
C HIS A 174 -10.40 -1.33 16.30
N PHE A 175 -11.28 -2.16 16.88
CA PHE A 175 -11.16 -2.63 18.25
C PHE A 175 -11.92 -3.94 18.41
N ASN A 176 -11.23 -5.00 18.87
CA ASN A 176 -11.78 -6.32 19.15
C ASN A 176 -12.67 -6.83 18.00
N GLY A 177 -12.18 -6.75 16.77
CA GLY A 177 -12.88 -7.24 15.57
C GLY A 177 -14.01 -6.36 15.06
N ALA A 178 -14.35 -5.27 15.74
CA ALA A 178 -15.29 -4.25 15.27
C ALA A 178 -14.53 -3.08 14.59
N ALA A 179 -15.21 -2.37 13.69
CA ALA A 179 -14.65 -1.24 13.00
C ALA A 179 -15.56 -0.01 13.12
N SER A 180 -14.94 1.17 13.16
CA SER A 180 -15.64 2.46 13.07
C SER A 180 -16.09 2.77 11.64
N THR A 181 -16.82 3.86 11.47
CA THR A 181 -16.89 4.55 10.18
C THR A 181 -15.55 5.20 9.87
N SER A 182 -15.23 5.34 8.58
CA SER A 182 -14.00 6.01 8.15
C SER A 182 -14.09 7.52 8.38
N LYS A 183 -12.99 8.12 8.82
CA LYS A 183 -12.78 9.55 8.86
C LYS A 183 -11.83 9.96 7.74
N SER A 184 -12.19 10.97 6.96
CA SER A 184 -11.35 11.46 5.86
C SER A 184 -10.65 12.77 6.20
N GLY A 185 -9.46 12.97 5.62
CA GLY A 185 -8.70 14.20 5.60
C GLY A 185 -8.33 14.58 4.17
N ARG A 186 -8.00 15.85 3.96
CA ARG A 186 -7.53 16.37 2.67
C ARG A 186 -6.27 17.21 2.87
N ALA A 187 -5.39 17.15 1.87
CA ALA A 187 -4.31 18.12 1.74
C ALA A 187 -4.84 19.34 0.98
N ASP A 188 -4.64 20.53 1.54
CA ASP A 188 -5.04 21.77 0.91
C ASP A 188 -3.89 22.78 0.98
N PRO A 189 -3.29 23.17 -0.15
CA PRO A 189 -3.51 22.60 -1.49
C PRO A 189 -3.03 21.15 -1.60
N ALA A 190 -3.56 20.40 -2.59
CA ALA A 190 -3.05 19.07 -2.92
C ALA A 190 -1.57 19.16 -3.31
N TYR A 191 -0.76 18.25 -2.79
CA TYR A 191 0.66 18.17 -3.13
C TYR A 191 0.85 17.28 -4.36
N VAL A 192 1.77 17.68 -5.25
CA VAL A 192 2.22 16.86 -6.38
C VAL A 192 3.74 16.75 -6.34
N ARG A 193 4.27 15.53 -6.38
CA ARG A 193 5.70 15.29 -6.48
C ARG A 193 6.19 15.65 -7.87
N LYS A 194 6.54 16.93 -8.09
CA LYS A 194 7.05 17.43 -9.36
C LYS A 194 8.54 17.10 -9.51
N VAL A 195 8.90 16.51 -10.65
CA VAL A 195 10.29 16.20 -11.01
C VAL A 195 10.58 16.70 -12.42
N LYS A 196 11.88 16.98 -12.69
CA LYS A 196 12.35 17.31 -14.04
C LYS A 196 12.24 16.10 -14.95
N ALA A 197 12.01 16.31 -16.24
CA ALA A 197 12.09 15.26 -17.24
C ALA A 197 13.48 14.61 -17.21
N ALA A 198 13.56 13.29 -17.44
CA ALA A 198 14.83 12.67 -17.73
C ALA A 198 15.15 12.87 -19.21
N VAL A 199 16.28 13.46 -19.50
CA VAL A 199 16.75 13.75 -20.87
C VAL A 199 18.12 13.15 -21.03
N ASN A 200 18.31 12.32 -22.07
CA ASN A 200 19.61 11.87 -22.54
C ASN A 200 19.74 12.38 -23.98
N ALA A 201 20.74 13.21 -24.24
CA ALA A 201 20.99 13.79 -25.55
C ALA A 201 21.28 12.69 -26.58
N PRO A 202 20.77 12.80 -27.83
CA PRO A 202 21.12 11.91 -28.92
C PRO A 202 22.57 12.20 -29.39
N MET A 203 23.10 11.35 -30.20
CA MET A 203 24.30 11.68 -31.01
C MET A 203 23.83 12.33 -32.31
N LEU A 204 24.44 13.47 -32.66
CA LEU A 204 24.14 14.21 -33.89
C LEU A 204 25.38 14.23 -34.82
N THR A 205 25.16 13.99 -36.10
CA THR A 205 26.17 14.09 -37.14
C THR A 205 25.56 14.66 -38.42
N TRP A 206 26.30 15.41 -39.20
CA TRP A 206 25.84 15.85 -40.52
C TRP A 206 25.60 14.66 -41.45
N ASP A 207 24.54 14.72 -42.28
CA ASP A 207 24.36 13.74 -43.33
C ASP A 207 25.41 13.99 -44.46
N ALA A 208 26.10 12.91 -44.84
CA ALA A 208 27.15 13.03 -45.88
C ALA A 208 26.62 13.40 -47.28
N ASN A 209 25.31 13.22 -47.52
CA ASN A 209 24.67 13.44 -48.82
C ASN A 209 23.82 14.73 -48.88
N ASP A 210 23.41 15.26 -47.73
CA ASP A 210 22.56 16.46 -47.67
C ASP A 210 23.02 17.36 -46.51
N PRO A 211 23.63 18.55 -46.82
CA PRO A 211 24.07 19.48 -45.82
C PRO A 211 22.98 20.15 -45.00
N ASN A 212 21.68 19.92 -45.31
CA ASN A 212 20.54 20.41 -44.56
C ASN A 212 19.95 19.34 -43.63
N ILE A 213 20.57 18.17 -43.60
CA ILE A 213 20.10 17.06 -42.76
C ILE A 213 21.15 16.73 -41.69
N ILE A 214 20.69 16.61 -40.46
CA ILE A 214 21.46 16.08 -39.34
C ILE A 214 20.91 14.69 -39.03
N LYS A 215 21.78 13.67 -39.05
CA LYS A 215 21.47 12.33 -38.56
C LYS A 215 21.39 12.33 -37.04
N VAL A 216 20.38 11.64 -36.54
CA VAL A 216 20.12 11.48 -35.10
C VAL A 216 20.24 10.02 -34.75
N SER A 217 21.01 9.68 -33.73
CA SER A 217 21.10 8.33 -33.24
C SER A 217 21.08 8.29 -31.71
N GLY A 218 20.36 7.33 -31.15
CA GLY A 218 20.17 7.22 -29.70
C GLY A 218 19.36 8.39 -29.13
N GLY A 219 19.63 8.67 -27.87
CA GLY A 219 18.89 9.66 -27.09
C GLY A 219 17.59 9.08 -26.52
N SER A 220 17.15 9.64 -25.41
CA SER A 220 15.88 9.26 -24.78
C SER A 220 15.33 10.38 -23.93
N VAL A 221 14.02 10.39 -23.78
CA VAL A 221 13.32 11.34 -22.90
C VAL A 221 12.21 10.63 -22.16
N ASN A 222 12.11 10.89 -20.85
CA ASN A 222 10.98 10.50 -20.05
C ASN A 222 10.34 11.75 -19.43
N MET A 223 9.13 12.07 -19.83
CA MET A 223 8.32 13.18 -19.31
C MET A 223 7.30 12.71 -18.28
N TYR A 224 7.34 11.45 -17.85
CA TYR A 224 6.43 10.85 -16.87
C TYR A 224 4.93 11.05 -17.21
N GLY A 225 4.59 11.00 -18.51
CA GLY A 225 3.23 11.23 -19.00
C GLY A 225 2.77 12.68 -18.98
N GLN A 226 3.65 13.63 -18.63
CA GLN A 226 3.30 15.05 -18.62
C GLN A 226 3.39 15.67 -20.02
N PRO A 227 2.52 16.66 -20.33
CA PRO A 227 2.53 17.33 -21.61
C PRO A 227 3.79 18.22 -21.76
N GLY A 228 4.44 18.11 -22.91
CA GLY A 228 5.63 18.89 -23.24
C GLY A 228 6.08 18.62 -24.67
N LYS A 229 7.16 19.26 -25.05
CA LYS A 229 7.83 19.07 -26.34
C LYS A 229 9.33 18.87 -26.15
N THR A 230 9.93 18.15 -27.08
CA THR A 230 11.38 17.94 -27.16
C THR A 230 11.96 18.80 -28.27
N VAL A 231 13.07 19.45 -28.00
CA VAL A 231 13.78 20.30 -28.95
C VAL A 231 15.28 20.07 -28.85
N ILE A 232 15.97 20.20 -29.98
CA ILE A 232 17.42 20.40 -30.00
C ILE A 232 17.65 21.89 -30.17
N THR A 233 18.37 22.50 -29.22
CA THR A 233 18.80 23.89 -29.29
C THR A 233 20.23 23.95 -29.77
N PHE A 234 20.46 24.55 -30.92
CA PHE A 234 21.80 24.85 -31.47
C PHE A 234 22.18 26.27 -31.09
N THR A 235 23.41 26.47 -30.70
CA THR A 235 23.94 27.80 -30.33
C THR A 235 25.24 28.09 -31.07
N ALA A 236 25.28 29.24 -31.75
CA ALA A 236 26.45 29.77 -32.45
C ALA A 236 26.43 31.29 -32.39
N ASP A 237 27.57 31.94 -32.20
CA ASP A 237 27.75 33.40 -32.20
C ASP A 237 26.73 34.13 -31.28
N GLY A 238 26.42 33.53 -30.12
CA GLY A 238 25.47 34.08 -29.15
C GLY A 238 23.99 33.98 -29.55
N LYS A 239 23.68 33.36 -30.67
CA LYS A 239 22.31 33.07 -31.13
C LYS A 239 21.94 31.64 -30.90
N SER A 240 20.66 31.41 -30.61
CA SER A 240 20.09 30.08 -30.40
C SER A 240 18.99 29.77 -31.41
N TYR A 241 18.98 28.52 -31.87
CA TYR A 241 18.08 28.01 -32.90
C TYR A 241 17.45 26.71 -32.36
N ASP A 242 16.14 26.71 -32.21
CA ASP A 242 15.41 25.54 -31.72
C ASP A 242 14.83 24.73 -32.89
N VAL A 243 15.17 23.44 -32.92
CA VAL A 243 14.64 22.48 -33.88
C VAL A 243 13.84 21.42 -33.15
N ALA A 244 12.60 21.17 -33.56
CA ALA A 244 11.79 20.13 -32.95
C ALA A 244 12.46 18.76 -33.08
N TRP A 245 12.61 18.05 -31.97
CA TRP A 245 13.15 16.71 -31.94
C TRP A 245 12.02 15.70 -31.69
N VAL A 246 11.66 14.95 -32.73
CA VAL A 246 10.71 13.85 -32.61
C VAL A 246 11.48 12.61 -32.14
N LEU A 247 11.09 12.05 -31.00
CA LEU A 247 11.73 10.84 -30.46
C LEU A 247 11.58 9.68 -31.44
N GLY A 248 12.69 9.00 -31.73
CA GLY A 248 12.77 7.92 -32.71
C GLY A 248 12.96 8.37 -34.16
N ALA A 249 12.92 9.68 -34.45
CA ALA A 249 13.35 10.18 -35.76
C ALA A 249 14.85 10.02 -35.91
N ASP A 250 15.27 9.53 -37.06
CA ASP A 250 16.69 9.33 -37.42
C ASP A 250 17.34 10.57 -38.09
N LYS A 251 16.53 11.61 -38.36
CA LYS A 251 16.95 12.82 -39.08
C LYS A 251 16.26 14.08 -38.59
N LEU A 252 16.99 15.19 -38.60
CA LEU A 252 16.48 16.54 -38.41
C LEU A 252 16.72 17.33 -39.71
N ASN A 253 15.68 17.96 -40.23
CA ASN A 253 15.83 18.91 -41.33
C ASN A 253 16.09 20.30 -40.74
N VAL A 254 17.21 20.88 -41.06
CA VAL A 254 17.66 22.18 -40.53
C VAL A 254 17.81 23.23 -41.64
N LYS A 255 17.23 22.94 -42.82
CA LYS A 255 17.18 23.89 -43.94
C LYS A 255 16.45 25.17 -43.47
N ASP A 256 16.99 26.29 -43.79
CA ASP A 256 16.48 27.62 -43.45
C ASP A 256 16.40 27.92 -41.92
N VAL A 257 16.91 27.01 -41.08
CA VAL A 257 16.99 27.19 -39.61
C VAL A 257 18.43 27.47 -39.18
N LEU A 258 19.40 26.62 -39.61
CA LEU A 258 20.79 26.75 -39.22
C LEU A 258 21.61 27.43 -40.32
N PRO A 259 22.19 28.64 -40.08
CA PRO A 259 23.15 29.29 -40.96
C PRO A 259 24.32 28.35 -41.34
N THR A 260 24.99 28.66 -42.45
CA THR A 260 26.21 27.98 -42.87
C THR A 260 27.43 28.75 -42.43
N GLY A 261 28.58 28.09 -42.35
CA GLY A 261 29.85 28.74 -42.04
C GLY A 261 30.10 28.96 -40.55
N VAL A 262 29.35 28.30 -39.66
CA VAL A 262 29.51 28.39 -38.21
C VAL A 262 29.40 27.04 -37.55
N ASP A 263 30.21 26.83 -36.52
CA ASP A 263 30.12 25.65 -35.64
C ASP A 263 29.03 25.82 -34.60
N TYR A 264 28.35 24.75 -34.29
CA TYR A 264 27.22 24.76 -33.33
C TYR A 264 27.53 23.93 -32.09
N ALA A 265 27.47 24.55 -30.91
CA ALA A 265 27.19 23.81 -29.69
C ALA A 265 25.70 23.50 -29.63
N TRP A 266 25.32 22.32 -29.13
CA TRP A 266 23.91 21.96 -29.05
C TRP A 266 23.55 21.24 -27.75
N LYS A 267 22.26 21.32 -27.40
CA LYS A 267 21.66 20.66 -26.24
C LYS A 267 20.33 20.05 -26.62
N ALA A 268 20.03 18.91 -26.02
CA ALA A 268 18.66 18.34 -26.02
C ALA A 268 17.88 18.93 -24.86
N LYS A 269 16.65 19.37 -25.11
CA LYS A 269 15.79 19.99 -24.10
C LYS A 269 14.40 19.40 -24.08
N VAL A 270 13.80 19.36 -22.89
CA VAL A 270 12.35 19.22 -22.69
C VAL A 270 11.79 20.56 -22.24
N VAL A 271 10.74 21.00 -22.89
CA VAL A 271 9.94 22.19 -22.53
C VAL A 271 8.55 21.71 -22.20
N GLY A 272 8.26 21.57 -20.90
CA GLY A 272 6.96 21.14 -20.39
C GLY A 272 5.96 22.28 -20.33
N THR A 273 4.67 21.95 -20.33
CA THR A 273 3.61 22.91 -20.01
C THR A 273 3.76 23.40 -18.56
N ASP A 274 4.10 22.50 -17.63
CA ASP A 274 4.58 22.87 -16.31
C ASP A 274 6.10 23.03 -16.35
N THR A 275 6.60 24.18 -15.93
CA THR A 275 8.03 24.51 -15.96
C THR A 275 8.89 23.61 -15.05
N ALA A 276 8.30 22.97 -14.05
CA ALA A 276 9.00 21.99 -13.22
C ALA A 276 9.49 20.76 -14.02
N LEU A 277 8.86 20.46 -15.16
CA LEU A 277 9.25 19.40 -16.07
C LEU A 277 10.50 19.75 -16.89
N ASN A 278 10.80 21.04 -17.07
CA ASN A 278 11.90 21.49 -17.92
C ASN A 278 13.23 20.89 -17.49
N ASN A 279 13.95 20.34 -18.46
CA ASN A 279 15.30 19.83 -18.27
C ASN A 279 16.06 19.89 -19.59
N GLU A 280 17.38 19.84 -19.49
CA GLU A 280 18.25 19.79 -20.63
C GLU A 280 19.44 18.87 -20.38
N ASP A 281 19.99 18.32 -21.45
CA ASP A 281 21.24 17.57 -21.47
C ASP A 281 22.16 18.11 -22.55
N ASN A 282 23.44 18.23 -22.21
CA ASN A 282 24.47 18.72 -23.14
C ASN A 282 24.77 17.66 -24.19
N GLY A 283 24.66 18.05 -25.44
CA GLY A 283 24.90 17.13 -26.55
C GLY A 283 26.36 17.13 -26.99
N GLY A 284 26.82 18.23 -27.59
CA GLY A 284 28.14 18.32 -28.13
C GLY A 284 28.29 19.48 -29.10
N THR A 285 29.20 19.32 -30.04
CA THR A 285 29.49 20.31 -31.09
C THR A 285 29.30 19.67 -32.47
N LEU A 286 28.66 20.42 -33.37
CA LEU A 286 28.59 20.10 -34.78
C LEU A 286 29.48 21.13 -35.53
N LEU A 287 30.51 20.62 -36.18
CA LEU A 287 31.46 21.45 -36.89
C LEU A 287 30.96 21.71 -38.31
N ASP A 288 31.02 22.95 -38.78
CA ASP A 288 30.52 23.33 -40.13
C ASP A 288 31.34 22.64 -41.25
N HIS A 289 32.65 22.43 -41.06
CA HIS A 289 33.46 21.73 -42.04
C HIS A 289 33.02 20.26 -42.26
N ASP A 290 32.31 19.64 -41.34
CA ASP A 290 31.74 18.31 -41.49
C ASP A 290 30.44 18.32 -42.30
N ARG A 291 29.76 19.48 -42.42
CA ARG A 291 28.52 19.68 -43.15
C ARG A 291 28.63 19.43 -44.67
N TYR A 292 29.84 19.60 -45.20
CA TYR A 292 30.09 19.52 -46.63
C TYR A 292 31.08 18.43 -47.01
N LYS A 293 31.37 17.47 -46.14
CA LYS A 293 32.22 16.34 -46.45
C LYS A 293 31.60 15.49 -47.54
N THR A 294 32.22 15.49 -48.72
CA THR A 294 31.85 14.57 -49.79
C THR A 294 32.07 13.13 -49.27
N PRO A 295 31.14 12.20 -49.51
CA PRO A 295 31.36 10.81 -49.14
C PRO A 295 32.67 10.32 -49.78
N THR A 296 33.52 9.72 -49.00
CA THR A 296 34.70 9.03 -49.54
C THR A 296 34.17 7.96 -50.51
N PRO A 297 34.58 7.98 -51.82
CA PRO A 297 34.08 6.99 -52.75
C PRO A 297 34.31 5.59 -52.18
N LYS A 298 33.28 4.79 -52.15
CA LYS A 298 33.40 3.38 -51.81
C LYS A 298 34.48 2.80 -52.72
N PRO A 299 35.55 2.12 -52.21
CA PRO A 299 36.56 1.51 -53.05
C PRO A 299 35.83 0.67 -54.11
N GLU A 300 36.10 1.01 -55.36
CA GLU A 300 35.59 0.26 -56.50
C GLU A 300 35.99 -1.19 -56.31
N PRO A 301 35.10 -2.14 -56.52
CA PRO A 301 35.46 -3.55 -56.42
C PRO A 301 36.61 -3.82 -57.38
N SER A 302 37.75 -4.23 -56.86
CA SER A 302 38.91 -4.61 -57.66
C SER A 302 38.42 -5.59 -58.73
N GLU A 303 38.68 -5.26 -60.01
CA GLU A 303 38.39 -6.17 -61.12
C GLU A 303 38.96 -7.57 -60.79
N PRO A 304 38.23 -8.65 -61.10
CA PRO A 304 38.74 -10.00 -60.88
C PRO A 304 40.00 -10.18 -61.69
N SER A 305 41.13 -10.45 -61.05
CA SER A 305 42.37 -10.85 -61.73
C SER A 305 42.11 -12.04 -62.62
N GLU A 306 42.50 -11.98 -63.93
CA GLU A 306 42.42 -13.07 -64.87
C GLU A 306 43.02 -14.34 -64.27
N PRO A 307 42.40 -15.53 -64.51
CA PRO A 307 42.88 -16.78 -63.98
C PRO A 307 44.20 -17.16 -64.65
N SER A 308 45.25 -17.29 -63.86
CA SER A 308 46.53 -17.84 -64.29
C SER A 308 46.38 -19.24 -64.79
N LYS A 309 46.94 -19.51 -66.02
CA LYS A 309 47.00 -20.78 -66.73
C LYS A 309 47.56 -21.91 -65.84
N PRO A 310 47.00 -23.13 -65.89
CA PRO A 310 47.49 -24.24 -65.08
C PRO A 310 48.87 -24.71 -65.49
N SER A 311 49.77 -24.88 -64.55
CA SER A 311 51.03 -25.64 -64.73
C SER A 311 50.78 -27.10 -64.50
N GLU A 312 51.36 -27.95 -65.35
CA GLU A 312 51.28 -29.42 -65.35
C GLU A 312 51.78 -30.07 -64.01
N PRO A 313 51.33 -31.28 -63.72
CA PRO A 313 51.61 -31.94 -62.46
C PRO A 313 52.97 -32.62 -62.44
N SER A 314 53.66 -32.56 -61.35
CA SER A 314 54.82 -33.41 -61.04
C SER A 314 54.39 -34.40 -59.96
N ASP A 315 54.44 -35.70 -60.35
CA ASP A 315 54.26 -36.85 -59.48
C ASP A 315 55.31 -36.89 -58.35
N SER A 316 54.87 -37.21 -57.16
CA SER A 316 55.51 -38.22 -56.29
C SER A 316 54.69 -38.42 -54.99
N ASP A 317 54.14 -39.56 -54.96
CA ASP A 317 54.01 -40.62 -53.96
C ASP A 317 53.91 -40.28 -52.44
N ALA A 318 52.97 -40.96 -51.96
CA ALA A 318 52.88 -41.92 -50.83
C ALA A 318 52.36 -41.43 -49.48
N SER A 319 51.23 -42.07 -49.19
CA SER A 319 50.87 -42.74 -47.91
C SER A 319 50.72 -41.86 -46.64
N THR A 320 49.74 -41.98 -45.86
CA THR A 320 48.92 -43.05 -45.33
C THR A 320 47.85 -42.49 -44.41
N GLU A 321 46.69 -43.04 -44.50
CA GLU A 321 45.65 -43.32 -43.49
C GLU A 321 45.45 -42.43 -42.24
N GLY A 322 44.20 -42.17 -42.00
CA GLY A 322 43.59 -42.27 -40.69
C GLY A 322 42.45 -41.33 -40.40
N GLU A 323 41.25 -41.84 -40.69
CA GLU A 323 40.01 -41.84 -39.90
C GLU A 323 39.46 -40.51 -39.34
N ALA A 324 38.35 -40.16 -39.84
CA ALA A 324 36.96 -40.13 -39.38
C ALA A 324 36.67 -39.43 -38.02
N ALA A 325 35.76 -38.58 -38.10
CA ALA A 325 34.51 -38.50 -37.41
C ALA A 325 34.07 -37.16 -36.83
N THR A 326 32.99 -36.72 -37.40
CA THR A 326 31.78 -36.11 -36.79
C THR A 326 31.85 -34.81 -35.98
N ARG A 327 31.19 -33.85 -36.61
CA ARG A 327 30.14 -32.92 -36.09
C ARG A 327 29.98 -32.81 -34.57
N ASN A 328 29.99 -31.58 -34.09
CA ASN A 328 28.78 -31.05 -33.43
C ASN A 328 28.87 -29.55 -33.22
N ASP A 329 27.97 -28.86 -33.87
CA ASP A 329 27.56 -27.49 -33.55
C ASP A 329 26.94 -27.44 -32.18
N ARG A 330 27.40 -26.49 -31.34
CA ARG A 330 26.56 -25.88 -30.29
C ARG A 330 27.09 -24.52 -29.87
N PRO A 331 26.24 -23.47 -29.74
CA PRO A 331 26.67 -22.17 -29.34
C PRO A 331 26.91 -22.13 -27.83
N VAL A 332 27.99 -21.47 -27.43
CA VAL A 332 28.39 -21.27 -26.04
C VAL A 332 27.64 -20.06 -25.50
N ALA A 333 26.84 -20.28 -24.46
CA ALA A 333 26.23 -19.22 -23.69
C ALA A 333 27.28 -18.55 -22.79
N SER A 334 27.38 -17.23 -22.85
CA SER A 334 28.20 -16.43 -21.96
C SER A 334 27.59 -16.42 -20.55
N SER A 335 28.30 -16.96 -19.59
CA SER A 335 28.01 -16.87 -18.17
C SER A 335 28.50 -15.52 -17.62
N VAL A 336 27.58 -14.73 -17.10
CA VAL A 336 27.88 -13.56 -16.27
C VAL A 336 28.19 -14.03 -14.85
N ALA A 337 29.39 -13.76 -14.37
CA ALA A 337 29.78 -14.05 -12.99
C ALA A 337 29.15 -13.03 -12.04
N LEU A 338 28.37 -13.52 -11.05
CA LEU A 338 27.90 -12.76 -9.91
C LEU A 338 28.95 -12.84 -8.80
N SER A 339 29.49 -11.69 -8.39
CA SER A 339 30.32 -11.58 -7.18
C SER A 339 29.41 -11.52 -5.96
N THR A 340 29.63 -12.45 -5.04
CA THR A 340 29.00 -12.47 -3.70
C THR A 340 29.67 -11.46 -2.78
N VAL A 341 28.85 -10.61 -2.14
CA VAL A 341 29.23 -9.89 -0.91
C VAL A 341 28.32 -10.40 0.19
N ASP A 342 28.94 -10.93 1.24
CA ASP A 342 28.31 -11.42 2.47
C ASP A 342 27.62 -10.29 3.23
N GLY A 343 26.43 -10.60 3.77
CA GLY A 343 25.75 -9.73 4.73
C GLY A 343 24.25 -10.03 4.85
N ALA A 344 23.90 -10.82 5.83
CA ALA A 344 22.60 -11.36 6.17
C ALA A 344 21.39 -10.41 6.07
N SER A 345 20.36 -10.84 5.33
CA SER A 345 18.95 -10.84 5.77
C SER A 345 18.05 -11.49 4.71
N LYS A 346 17.08 -12.25 5.17
CA LYS A 346 16.25 -13.20 4.44
C LYS A 346 15.37 -12.55 3.35
N PRO A 347 15.21 -13.18 2.17
CA PRO A 347 14.22 -12.75 1.19
C PRO A 347 12.88 -13.44 1.42
N TRP A 348 11.82 -12.66 1.43
CA TRP A 348 10.47 -13.15 1.23
C TRP A 348 10.17 -13.20 -0.27
N ILE A 349 10.16 -14.40 -0.82
CA ILE A 349 9.61 -14.65 -2.15
C ILE A 349 8.13 -14.98 -1.97
N ARG A 350 7.24 -14.21 -2.57
CA ARG A 350 5.88 -14.66 -2.87
C ARG A 350 5.43 -14.13 -4.23
N GLY A 351 5.20 -15.08 -5.13
CA GLY A 351 4.02 -15.19 -5.96
C GLY A 351 4.02 -14.38 -7.25
N LEU A 352 4.64 -14.92 -8.29
CA LEU A 352 4.22 -14.67 -9.67
C LEU A 352 2.79 -15.21 -9.87
N ALA A 353 1.83 -14.31 -10.11
CA ALA A 353 0.55 -14.66 -10.69
C ALA A 353 0.55 -14.29 -12.18
N TYR A 354 0.52 -15.30 -13.01
CA TYR A 354 0.19 -15.21 -14.44
C TYR A 354 -1.25 -14.73 -14.60
N TYR A 355 -1.47 -13.71 -15.41
CA TYR A 355 -2.73 -13.51 -16.09
C TYR A 355 -2.49 -13.41 -17.59
N ALA A 356 -2.89 -14.50 -18.27
CA ALA A 356 -3.06 -14.51 -19.71
C ALA A 356 -4.54 -14.34 -20.02
N ARG A 357 -4.81 -13.42 -20.95
CA ARG A 357 -5.92 -13.38 -21.93
C ARG A 357 -7.37 -13.40 -21.42
N TRP A 358 -8.12 -12.39 -21.71
CA TRP A 358 -8.96 -12.27 -22.95
C TRP A 358 -9.10 -10.79 -23.31
#